data_a329660a8acf26ff6b54e6ddbc47d0a0
#
_entry.id   a329660a8acf26ff6b54e6ddbc47d0a0
#
_cell.length_a   1.000
_cell.length_b   1.000
_cell.length_c   1.000
_cell.angle_alpha   90.00
_cell.angle_beta   90.00
_cell.angle_gamma   90.00
#
_symmetry.space_group_name_H-M   'P 1'
#
loop_
_entity.id
_entity.type
_entity.pdbx_description
1 polymer ?
#
loop_
_entity_poly.entity_id
_entity_poly.type
_entity_poly.pdbx_seq_one_letter_code
_entity_poly.pdbx_strand_id
1 'polypeptide(L)'
;MTQVRLSYAYGTSNQPLLGMTIGEKFDQACQQYADQDALVSVHQNVRLTYKQLQQQVNAFACSLLKLGFKKGDRLAIWSPNCVEWTITQFAAFKAGVILVNLNPAYKSNELEFVLNKVSCKGLVIASQFKSTNYQDILTKIAPELCQADNKVLNAKRLPHLKHVIKIDDQAHTGMHRFQDLLTAPT
;
A
#
# COMPACT_ATOMS: atom_id res chain seq x y z
N MET A 1 -3.52 18.29 42.62
CA MET A 1 -2.69 17.35 41.85
C MET A 1 -3.54 16.81 40.71
N THR A 2 -3.26 17.18 39.46
CA THR A 2 -3.99 16.74 38.30
C THR A 2 -3.58 15.28 38.01
N GLN A 3 -4.48 14.36 38.19
CA GLN A 3 -4.24 12.94 37.90
C GLN A 3 -4.03 12.80 36.37
N VAL A 4 -2.83 12.43 35.96
CA VAL A 4 -2.53 12.13 34.55
C VAL A 4 -3.35 10.91 34.18
N ARG A 5 -4.41 11.09 33.34
CA ARG A 5 -5.15 9.96 32.76
C ARG A 5 -4.29 9.34 31.67
N LEU A 6 -3.89 8.10 31.88
CA LEU A 6 -3.25 7.32 30.83
C LEU A 6 -4.24 7.10 29.68
N SER A 7 -3.77 7.22 28.45
CA SER A 7 -4.57 6.92 27.23
C SER A 7 -4.73 5.42 26.97
N TYR A 8 -4.34 4.59 27.93
CA TYR A 8 -4.40 3.14 27.88
C TYR A 8 -5.46 2.64 28.87
N ALA A 9 -6.40 1.83 28.37
CA ALA A 9 -7.39 1.12 29.19
C ALA A 9 -7.35 -0.37 28.81
N TYR A 10 -7.24 -1.21 29.82
CA TYR A 10 -7.23 -2.66 29.68
C TYR A 10 -8.35 -3.29 30.52
N GLY A 11 -9.24 -4.01 29.86
CA GLY A 11 -10.25 -4.83 30.53
C GLY A 11 -9.64 -6.16 30.98
N THR A 12 -10.14 -6.69 32.11
CA THR A 12 -9.74 -8.02 32.59
C THR A 12 -10.07 -9.09 31.54
N SER A 13 -9.08 -9.88 31.11
CA SER A 13 -9.21 -10.97 30.17
C SER A 13 -8.26 -12.10 30.55
N ASN A 14 -8.71 -13.34 30.35
CA ASN A 14 -7.86 -14.51 30.51
C ASN A 14 -6.85 -14.69 29.36
N GLN A 15 -7.01 -13.89 28.29
CA GLN A 15 -6.07 -13.85 27.16
C GLN A 15 -5.32 -12.52 27.18
N PRO A 16 -3.97 -12.52 27.29
CA PRO A 16 -3.19 -11.30 27.25
C PRO A 16 -3.26 -10.63 25.88
N LEU A 17 -3.14 -9.29 25.86
CA LEU A 17 -2.96 -8.54 24.62
C LEU A 17 -1.63 -8.94 23.96
N LEU A 18 -1.60 -8.97 22.65
CA LEU A 18 -0.39 -9.22 21.89
C LEU A 18 0.51 -7.97 21.93
N GLY A 19 1.70 -8.11 22.53
CA GLY A 19 2.70 -7.05 22.61
C GLY A 19 3.61 -6.98 21.39
N MET A 20 3.06 -7.18 20.18
CA MET A 20 3.81 -7.20 18.93
C MET A 20 3.11 -6.40 17.82
N THR A 21 3.86 -6.03 16.79
CA THR A 21 3.31 -5.36 15.61
C THR A 21 2.52 -6.32 14.72
N ILE A 22 1.67 -5.76 13.84
CA ILE A 22 0.95 -6.55 12.83
C ILE A 22 1.94 -7.28 11.91
N GLY A 23 3.06 -6.64 11.55
CA GLY A 23 4.11 -7.24 10.72
C GLY A 23 4.76 -8.46 11.38
N GLU A 24 5.09 -8.37 12.67
CA GLU A 24 5.63 -9.49 13.45
C GLU A 24 4.62 -10.63 13.58
N LYS A 25 3.35 -10.31 13.82
CA LYS A 25 2.29 -11.32 13.87
C LYS A 25 2.07 -12.02 12.54
N PHE A 26 2.15 -11.27 11.44
CA PHE A 26 2.11 -11.84 10.10
C PHE A 26 3.28 -12.80 9.86
N ASP A 27 4.51 -12.44 10.23
CA ASP A 27 5.68 -13.30 10.08
C ASP A 27 5.56 -14.58 10.90
N GLN A 28 5.04 -14.52 12.13
CA GLN A 28 4.75 -15.71 12.93
C GLN A 28 3.74 -16.63 12.25
N ALA A 29 2.65 -16.08 11.69
CA ALA A 29 1.66 -16.86 10.96
C ALA A 29 2.27 -17.53 9.72
N CYS A 30 3.12 -16.81 8.99
CA CYS A 30 3.81 -17.33 7.82
C CYS A 30 4.78 -18.46 8.16
N GLN A 31 5.45 -18.41 9.31
CA GLN A 31 6.30 -19.51 9.79
C GLN A 31 5.48 -20.73 10.22
N GLN A 32 4.38 -20.50 10.93
CA GLN A 32 3.54 -21.56 11.47
C GLN A 32 2.76 -22.31 10.38
N TYR A 33 2.31 -21.62 9.33
CA TYR A 33 1.42 -22.15 8.30
C TYR A 33 2.02 -22.09 6.90
N ALA A 34 3.34 -22.15 6.78
CA ALA A 34 4.13 -21.83 5.58
C ALA A 34 3.55 -22.39 4.27
N ASP A 35 3.16 -23.66 4.28
CA ASP A 35 2.70 -24.38 3.08
C ASP A 35 1.17 -24.39 2.90
N GLN A 36 0.43 -23.75 3.82
CA GLN A 36 -1.02 -23.62 3.69
C GLN A 36 -1.40 -22.42 2.82
N ASP A 37 -2.60 -22.47 2.24
CA ASP A 37 -3.16 -21.36 1.48
C ASP A 37 -3.37 -20.15 2.39
N ALA A 38 -2.75 -19.01 2.03
CA ALA A 38 -2.92 -17.73 2.72
C ALA A 38 -3.84 -16.80 1.97
N LEU A 39 -3.81 -16.82 0.63
CA LEU A 39 -4.55 -15.90 -0.21
C LEU A 39 -5.00 -16.61 -1.49
N VAL A 40 -6.31 -16.57 -1.73
CA VAL A 40 -6.92 -17.14 -2.94
C VAL A 40 -7.77 -16.04 -3.61
N SER A 41 -7.40 -15.69 -4.84
CA SER A 41 -8.13 -14.74 -5.68
C SER A 41 -8.61 -15.46 -6.93
N VAL A 42 -9.89 -15.83 -6.92
CA VAL A 42 -10.48 -16.62 -8.02
C VAL A 42 -10.49 -15.82 -9.32
N HIS A 43 -10.86 -14.55 -9.28
CA HIS A 43 -10.94 -13.69 -10.47
C HIS A 43 -9.59 -13.35 -11.09
N GLN A 44 -8.49 -13.42 -10.30
CA GLN A 44 -7.12 -13.25 -10.80
C GLN A 44 -6.45 -14.60 -11.09
N ASN A 45 -7.12 -15.72 -10.79
CA ASN A 45 -6.55 -17.07 -10.86
C ASN A 45 -5.21 -17.20 -10.09
N VAL A 46 -5.15 -16.60 -8.91
CA VAL A 46 -3.96 -16.60 -8.03
C VAL A 46 -4.26 -17.34 -6.74
N ARG A 47 -3.34 -18.22 -6.36
CA ARG A 47 -3.32 -18.92 -5.07
C ARG A 47 -1.92 -18.82 -4.52
N LEU A 48 -1.78 -18.27 -3.32
CA LEU A 48 -0.51 -18.09 -2.63
C LEU A 48 -0.54 -18.81 -1.28
N THR A 49 0.50 -19.57 -0.98
CA THR A 49 0.75 -20.05 0.38
C THR A 49 1.21 -18.90 1.27
N TYR A 50 1.20 -19.10 2.60
CA TYR A 50 1.75 -18.12 3.54
C TYR A 50 3.21 -17.78 3.23
N LYS A 51 4.03 -18.78 2.90
CA LYS A 51 5.43 -18.58 2.51
C LYS A 51 5.57 -17.72 1.25
N GLN A 52 4.76 -17.99 0.22
CA GLN A 52 4.79 -17.21 -1.03
C GLN A 52 4.30 -15.78 -0.83
N LEU A 53 3.23 -15.59 -0.05
CA LEU A 53 2.74 -14.28 0.30
C LEU A 53 3.79 -13.48 1.07
N GLN A 54 4.46 -14.11 2.06
CA GLN A 54 5.52 -13.47 2.84
C GLN A 54 6.69 -12.99 1.95
N GLN A 55 7.10 -13.80 0.98
CA GLN A 55 8.16 -13.43 0.04
C GLN A 55 7.81 -12.16 -0.74
N GLN A 56 6.58 -12.10 -1.29
CA GLN A 56 6.12 -10.93 -2.03
C GLN A 56 5.97 -9.69 -1.14
N VAL A 57 5.42 -9.86 0.06
CA VAL A 57 5.30 -8.80 1.07
C VAL A 57 6.68 -8.25 1.45
N ASN A 58 7.66 -9.11 1.68
CA ASN A 58 9.02 -8.68 2.02
C ASN A 58 9.68 -7.90 0.87
N ALA A 59 9.58 -8.42 -0.36
CA ALA A 59 10.12 -7.74 -1.53
C ALA A 59 9.51 -6.35 -1.74
N PHE A 60 8.18 -6.23 -1.60
CA PHE A 60 7.51 -4.95 -1.72
C PHE A 60 7.86 -3.99 -0.57
N ALA A 61 7.97 -4.48 0.67
CA ALA A 61 8.41 -3.67 1.81
C ALA A 61 9.84 -3.12 1.60
N CYS A 62 10.78 -3.96 1.14
CA CYS A 62 12.13 -3.53 0.80
C CYS A 62 12.13 -2.49 -0.32
N SER A 63 11.28 -2.67 -1.34
CA SER A 63 11.14 -1.71 -2.44
C SER A 63 10.60 -0.36 -1.96
N LEU A 64 9.62 -0.33 -1.04
CA LEU A 64 9.16 0.92 -0.42
C LEU A 64 10.30 1.65 0.29
N LEU A 65 11.13 0.93 1.07
CA LEU A 65 12.28 1.52 1.74
C LEU A 65 13.31 2.06 0.74
N LYS A 66 13.59 1.34 -0.36
CA LYS A 66 14.47 1.80 -1.45
C LYS A 66 13.94 3.03 -2.18
N LEU A 67 12.61 3.17 -2.28
CA LEU A 67 11.95 4.40 -2.77
C LEU A 67 11.97 5.55 -1.75
N GLY A 68 12.64 5.34 -0.60
CA GLY A 68 12.83 6.37 0.42
C GLY A 68 11.65 6.55 1.37
N PHE A 69 10.69 5.60 1.43
CA PHE A 69 9.67 5.62 2.46
C PHE A 69 10.29 5.41 3.85
N LYS A 70 9.75 6.13 4.82
CA LYS A 70 10.17 6.08 6.22
C LYS A 70 8.97 5.77 7.12
N LYS A 71 9.23 5.31 8.33
CA LYS A 71 8.19 5.12 9.35
C LYS A 71 7.32 6.37 9.47
N GLY A 72 6.01 6.18 9.39
CA GLY A 72 5.02 7.26 9.45
C GLY A 72 4.70 7.94 8.12
N ASP A 73 5.40 7.64 7.02
CA ASP A 73 4.96 8.06 5.68
C ASP A 73 3.62 7.39 5.33
N ARG A 74 2.83 8.02 4.46
CA ARG A 74 1.53 7.50 4.01
C ARG A 74 1.65 6.96 2.60
N LEU A 75 1.18 5.72 2.44
CA LEU A 75 0.99 5.05 1.17
C LEU A 75 -0.51 4.82 0.98
N ALA A 76 -1.09 5.41 -0.04
CA ALA A 76 -2.49 5.15 -0.37
C ALA A 76 -2.60 3.96 -1.34
N ILE A 77 -3.72 3.23 -1.23
CA ILE A 77 -4.13 2.25 -2.22
C ILE A 77 -5.53 2.57 -2.74
N TRP A 78 -5.64 2.70 -4.07
CA TRP A 78 -6.86 3.01 -4.79
C TRP A 78 -7.13 1.94 -5.83
N SER A 79 -7.81 0.90 -5.38
CA SER A 79 -8.03 -0.33 -6.16
C SER A 79 -9.29 -1.04 -5.66
N PRO A 80 -10.01 -1.80 -6.49
CA PRO A 80 -10.87 -2.87 -6.00
C PRO A 80 -10.05 -3.96 -5.31
N ASN A 81 -10.72 -4.91 -4.66
CA ASN A 81 -10.04 -6.03 -4.00
C ASN A 81 -9.23 -6.86 -5.01
N CYS A 82 -7.96 -7.04 -4.72
CA CYS A 82 -7.01 -7.81 -5.51
C CYS A 82 -5.88 -8.36 -4.64
N VAL A 83 -5.05 -9.23 -5.19
CA VAL A 83 -3.88 -9.82 -4.50
C VAL A 83 -2.91 -8.73 -4.05
N GLU A 84 -2.65 -7.77 -4.92
CA GLU A 84 -1.73 -6.66 -4.71
C GLU A 84 -2.16 -5.75 -3.55
N TRP A 85 -3.47 -5.67 -3.27
CA TRP A 85 -3.97 -4.98 -2.08
C TRP A 85 -3.44 -5.60 -0.80
N THR A 86 -3.56 -6.93 -0.69
CA THR A 86 -3.09 -7.67 0.50
C THR A 86 -1.57 -7.55 0.67
N ILE A 87 -0.82 -7.67 -0.44
CA ILE A 87 0.63 -7.50 -0.43
C ILE A 87 1.00 -6.09 0.04
N THR A 88 0.37 -5.06 -0.55
CA THR A 88 0.60 -3.66 -0.18
C THR A 88 0.33 -3.40 1.30
N GLN A 89 -0.75 -3.96 1.83
CA GLN A 89 -1.15 -3.78 3.23
C GLN A 89 -0.10 -4.32 4.19
N PHE A 90 0.29 -5.58 4.05
CA PHE A 90 1.27 -6.18 4.95
C PHE A 90 2.67 -5.60 4.75
N ALA A 91 3.04 -5.25 3.53
CA ALA A 91 4.31 -4.58 3.24
C ALA A 91 4.39 -3.19 3.91
N ALA A 92 3.32 -2.39 3.83
CA ALA A 92 3.24 -1.11 4.52
C ALA A 92 3.40 -1.27 6.04
N PHE A 93 2.72 -2.26 6.65
CA PHE A 93 2.85 -2.53 8.09
C PHE A 93 4.28 -2.96 8.47
N LYS A 94 4.94 -3.78 7.66
CA LYS A 94 6.33 -4.19 7.90
C LYS A 94 7.32 -3.03 7.74
N ALA A 95 7.10 -2.15 6.79
CA ALA A 95 7.94 -0.97 6.58
C ALA A 95 7.64 0.18 7.57
N GLY A 96 6.64 0.02 8.45
CA GLY A 96 6.19 1.09 9.35
C GLY A 96 5.50 2.25 8.65
N VAL A 97 5.01 2.02 7.43
CA VAL A 97 4.29 2.97 6.60
C VAL A 97 2.79 2.91 6.93
N ILE A 98 2.13 4.05 6.98
CA ILE A 98 0.70 4.15 7.24
C ILE A 98 -0.06 3.91 5.93
N LEU A 99 -0.83 2.82 5.89
CA LEU A 99 -1.69 2.55 4.73
C LEU A 99 -2.97 3.38 4.79
N VAL A 100 -3.31 4.00 3.66
CA VAL A 100 -4.53 4.78 3.46
C VAL A 100 -5.40 4.11 2.40
N ASN A 101 -6.49 3.51 2.82
CA ASN A 101 -7.42 2.82 1.92
C ASN A 101 -8.37 3.84 1.28
N LEU A 102 -8.37 3.94 -0.05
CA LEU A 102 -9.23 4.85 -0.79
C LEU A 102 -10.44 4.10 -1.35
N ASN A 103 -11.60 4.78 -1.34
CA ASN A 103 -12.79 4.21 -1.96
C ASN A 103 -12.58 4.09 -3.49
N PRO A 104 -12.77 2.89 -4.07
CA PRO A 104 -12.61 2.68 -5.52
C PRO A 104 -13.50 3.58 -6.39
N ALA A 105 -14.61 4.10 -5.85
CA ALA A 105 -15.53 4.97 -6.57
C ALA A 105 -15.15 6.44 -6.59
N TYR A 106 -14.09 6.86 -5.88
CA TYR A 106 -13.66 8.27 -5.85
C TYR A 106 -13.38 8.81 -7.25
N LYS A 107 -13.69 10.09 -7.43
CA LYS A 107 -13.39 10.88 -8.63
C LYS A 107 -12.28 11.88 -8.32
N SER A 108 -12.00 12.76 -9.26
CA SER A 108 -10.86 13.70 -9.17
C SER A 108 -10.84 14.53 -7.89
N ASN A 109 -11.99 15.08 -7.49
CA ASN A 109 -12.04 16.00 -6.33
C ASN A 109 -11.80 15.27 -5.00
N GLU A 110 -12.46 14.10 -4.81
CA GLU A 110 -12.28 13.31 -3.60
C GLU A 110 -10.86 12.76 -3.50
N LEU A 111 -10.32 12.27 -4.63
CA LEU A 111 -8.94 11.76 -4.69
C LEU A 111 -7.93 12.84 -4.30
N GLU A 112 -8.00 14.02 -4.94
CA GLU A 112 -7.12 15.14 -4.65
C GLU A 112 -7.21 15.58 -3.19
N PHE A 113 -8.45 15.72 -2.69
CA PHE A 113 -8.67 16.11 -1.30
C PHE A 113 -8.03 15.13 -0.32
N VAL A 114 -8.27 13.83 -0.48
CA VAL A 114 -7.75 12.84 0.48
C VAL A 114 -6.24 12.74 0.39
N LEU A 115 -5.65 12.69 -0.80
CA LEU A 115 -4.19 12.61 -0.95
C LEU A 115 -3.47 13.80 -0.30
N ASN A 116 -4.02 15.02 -0.45
CA ASN A 116 -3.49 16.20 0.20
C ASN A 116 -3.74 16.20 1.71
N LYS A 117 -4.95 15.85 2.15
CA LYS A 117 -5.32 15.81 3.57
C LYS A 117 -4.39 14.96 4.41
N VAL A 118 -3.97 13.81 3.87
CA VAL A 118 -3.06 12.90 4.57
C VAL A 118 -1.59 13.13 4.20
N SER A 119 -1.27 14.13 3.36
CA SER A 119 0.08 14.34 2.83
C SER A 119 0.67 13.04 2.27
N CYS A 120 -0.05 12.40 1.36
CA CYS A 120 0.27 11.09 0.84
C CYS A 120 1.56 11.12 0.02
N LYS A 121 2.52 10.24 0.32
CA LYS A 121 3.81 10.17 -0.38
C LYS A 121 3.80 9.20 -1.55
N GLY A 122 3.01 8.14 -1.47
CA GLY A 122 2.87 7.16 -2.55
C GLY A 122 1.44 6.72 -2.75
N LEU A 123 1.12 6.35 -3.98
CA LEU A 123 -0.20 5.88 -4.38
C LEU A 123 -0.08 4.62 -5.23
N VAL A 124 -0.67 3.53 -4.75
CA VAL A 124 -0.87 2.30 -5.53
C VAL A 124 -2.23 2.39 -6.20
N ILE A 125 -2.28 2.20 -7.54
CA ILE A 125 -3.53 2.26 -8.31
C ILE A 125 -3.74 1.00 -9.15
N ALA A 126 -4.99 0.54 -9.25
CA ALA A 126 -5.40 -0.38 -10.29
C ALA A 126 -5.53 0.34 -11.64
N SER A 127 -5.74 -0.41 -12.72
CA SER A 127 -5.97 0.18 -14.04
C SER A 127 -7.33 0.85 -14.12
N GLN A 128 -8.38 0.18 -13.59
CA GLN A 128 -9.76 0.69 -13.68
C GLN A 128 -10.66 0.12 -12.58
N PHE A 129 -11.78 0.78 -12.37
CA PHE A 129 -12.93 0.27 -11.61
C PHE A 129 -14.22 0.57 -12.36
N LYS A 130 -14.99 -0.48 -12.74
CA LYS A 130 -16.14 -0.36 -13.65
C LYS A 130 -15.72 0.36 -14.94
N SER A 131 -16.40 1.46 -15.29
CA SER A 131 -16.07 2.31 -16.44
C SER A 131 -15.05 3.41 -16.16
N THR A 132 -14.49 3.46 -14.95
CA THR A 132 -13.59 4.54 -14.54
C THR A 132 -12.14 4.11 -14.71
N ASN A 133 -11.39 4.76 -15.59
CA ASN A 133 -9.95 4.63 -15.70
C ASN A 133 -9.27 5.50 -14.63
N TYR A 134 -8.47 4.89 -13.78
CA TYR A 134 -7.81 5.59 -12.68
C TYR A 134 -6.65 6.47 -13.14
N GLN A 135 -5.94 6.03 -14.16
CA GLN A 135 -4.85 6.82 -14.74
C GLN A 135 -5.36 8.13 -15.33
N ASP A 136 -6.51 8.10 -16.05
CA ASP A 136 -7.10 9.30 -16.63
C ASP A 136 -7.50 10.32 -15.57
N ILE A 137 -8.05 9.84 -14.44
CA ILE A 137 -8.38 10.70 -13.31
C ILE A 137 -7.12 11.31 -12.71
N LEU A 138 -6.09 10.49 -12.47
CA LEU A 138 -4.85 10.97 -11.86
C LEU A 138 -4.12 11.96 -12.77
N THR A 139 -4.06 11.70 -14.08
CA THR A 139 -3.46 12.61 -15.07
C THR A 139 -4.17 13.96 -15.13
N LYS A 140 -5.50 14.01 -14.93
CA LYS A 140 -6.24 15.29 -14.84
C LYS A 140 -5.86 16.11 -13.61
N ILE A 141 -5.50 15.45 -12.50
CA ILE A 141 -5.09 16.12 -11.26
C ILE A 141 -3.61 16.46 -11.30
N ALA A 142 -2.79 15.59 -11.86
CA ALA A 142 -1.33 15.69 -11.91
C ALA A 142 -0.82 15.40 -13.34
N PRO A 143 -0.99 16.35 -14.28
CA PRO A 143 -0.52 16.18 -15.67
C PRO A 143 1.01 16.00 -15.75
N GLU A 144 1.74 16.48 -14.76
CA GLU A 144 3.20 16.33 -14.65
C GLU A 144 3.63 14.85 -14.59
N LEU A 145 2.72 13.95 -14.27
CA LEU A 145 2.97 12.50 -14.26
C LEU A 145 3.44 11.99 -15.63
N CYS A 146 2.90 12.53 -16.71
CA CYS A 146 3.28 12.16 -18.07
C CYS A 146 4.71 12.60 -18.47
N GLN A 147 5.35 13.44 -17.67
CA GLN A 147 6.68 14.01 -17.91
C GLN A 147 7.72 13.56 -16.86
N ALA A 148 7.33 12.71 -15.92
CA ALA A 148 8.19 12.26 -14.83
C ALA A 148 9.12 11.10 -15.28
N ASP A 149 10.16 11.39 -16.05
CA ASP A 149 11.09 10.39 -16.61
C ASP A 149 11.79 9.54 -15.55
N ASN A 150 12.06 10.09 -14.38
CA ASN A 150 12.70 9.40 -13.25
C ASN A 150 11.71 8.71 -12.30
N LYS A 151 10.43 8.64 -12.66
CA LYS A 151 9.33 8.08 -11.84
C LYS A 151 9.15 8.75 -10.46
N VAL A 152 9.69 9.95 -10.28
CA VAL A 152 9.45 10.79 -9.10
C VAL A 152 8.56 11.96 -9.51
N LEU A 153 7.34 11.95 -9.00
CA LEU A 153 6.34 12.97 -9.31
C LEU A 153 6.65 14.28 -8.58
N ASN A 154 6.50 15.39 -9.29
CA ASN A 154 6.54 16.73 -8.73
C ASN A 154 5.34 17.54 -9.23
N ALA A 155 4.15 17.21 -8.74
CA ALA A 155 2.90 17.78 -9.17
C ALA A 155 2.49 18.98 -8.29
N LYS A 156 2.07 20.08 -8.93
CA LYS A 156 1.64 21.30 -8.23
C LYS A 156 0.42 21.05 -7.34
N ARG A 157 -0.54 20.26 -7.81
CA ARG A 157 -1.78 19.98 -7.07
C ARG A 157 -1.62 18.88 -6.03
N LEU A 158 -0.58 18.03 -6.15
CA LEU A 158 -0.27 16.92 -5.24
C LEU A 158 1.19 17.02 -4.75
N PRO A 159 1.56 18.07 -3.99
CA PRO A 159 2.95 18.39 -3.68
C PRO A 159 3.67 17.31 -2.85
N HIS A 160 2.92 16.51 -2.10
CA HIS A 160 3.45 15.45 -1.25
C HIS A 160 3.58 14.11 -1.99
N LEU A 161 2.81 13.88 -3.06
CA LEU A 161 2.82 12.64 -3.82
C LEU A 161 4.10 12.55 -4.64
N LYS A 162 4.93 11.56 -4.36
CA LYS A 162 6.24 11.35 -5.03
C LYS A 162 6.25 10.11 -5.90
N HIS A 163 5.52 9.06 -5.52
CA HIS A 163 5.55 7.78 -6.22
C HIS A 163 4.14 7.32 -6.55
N VAL A 164 3.93 6.97 -7.82
CA VAL A 164 2.73 6.27 -8.29
C VAL A 164 3.14 4.87 -8.71
N ILE A 165 2.47 3.86 -8.16
CA ILE A 165 2.72 2.45 -8.41
C ILE A 165 1.48 1.87 -9.07
N LYS A 166 1.60 1.37 -10.30
CA LYS A 166 0.47 0.84 -11.05
C LYS A 166 0.44 -0.69 -11.01
N ILE A 167 -0.71 -1.22 -10.68
CA ILE A 167 -1.04 -2.66 -10.77
C ILE A 167 -1.39 -2.94 -12.24
N ASP A 168 -0.39 -3.27 -13.04
CA ASP A 168 -0.51 -3.50 -14.47
C ASP A 168 0.74 -4.23 -14.96
N ASP A 169 0.60 -4.99 -16.06
CA ASP A 169 1.72 -5.67 -16.72
C ASP A 169 2.49 -4.74 -17.68
N GLN A 170 1.94 -3.56 -17.98
CA GLN A 170 2.53 -2.60 -18.90
C GLN A 170 3.32 -1.52 -18.16
N ALA A 171 4.40 -1.06 -18.79
CA ALA A 171 5.14 0.10 -18.31
C ALA A 171 4.37 1.40 -18.64
N HIS A 172 4.28 2.31 -17.69
CA HIS A 172 3.67 3.62 -17.84
C HIS A 172 4.65 4.72 -17.47
N THR A 173 4.68 5.78 -18.28
CA THR A 173 5.53 6.95 -18.00
C THR A 173 5.21 7.52 -16.62
N GLY A 174 6.23 7.85 -15.85
CA GLY A 174 6.10 8.44 -14.52
C GLY A 174 5.62 7.49 -13.41
N MET A 175 5.35 6.22 -13.72
CA MET A 175 4.86 5.25 -12.75
C MET A 175 5.81 4.09 -12.58
N HIS A 176 5.85 3.54 -11.36
CA HIS A 176 6.47 2.25 -11.09
C HIS A 176 5.48 1.14 -11.44
N ARG A 177 5.94 0.06 -12.03
CA ARG A 177 5.14 -1.14 -12.22
C ARG A 177 5.20 -1.97 -10.93
N PHE A 178 4.04 -2.44 -10.44
CA PHE A 178 3.95 -3.18 -9.19
C PHE A 178 4.85 -4.42 -9.19
N GLN A 179 4.83 -5.18 -10.29
CA GLN A 179 5.62 -6.40 -10.43
C GLN A 179 7.13 -6.16 -10.33
N ASP A 180 7.65 -5.02 -10.84
CA ASP A 180 9.07 -4.69 -10.73
C ASP A 180 9.51 -4.51 -9.28
N LEU A 181 8.59 -4.08 -8.42
CA LEU A 181 8.85 -3.89 -6.99
C LEU A 181 8.79 -5.19 -6.18
N LEU A 182 8.24 -6.27 -6.75
CA LEU A 182 8.26 -7.61 -6.15
C LEU A 182 9.54 -8.39 -6.46
N THR A 183 10.30 -7.98 -7.48
CA THR A 183 11.54 -8.65 -7.91
C THR A 183 12.80 -8.01 -7.34
N ALA A 184 12.68 -6.92 -6.59
CA ALA A 184 13.83 -6.28 -5.96
C ALA A 184 14.50 -7.26 -4.96
N PRO A 185 15.83 -7.42 -5.02
CA PRO A 185 16.55 -8.26 -4.07
C PRO A 185 16.31 -7.75 -2.65
N THR A 186 15.92 -8.68 -1.78
CA THR A 186 15.65 -8.46 -0.34
C THR A 186 16.94 -8.24 0.43
#